data_12276fbf741855adb0e12f591c620563
#
_entry.id   12276fbf741855adb0e12f591c620563
#
_cell.length_a   1.000
_cell.length_b   1.000
_cell.length_c   1.000
_cell.angle_alpha   90.00
_cell.angle_beta   90.00
_cell.angle_gamma   90.00
#
_symmetry.space_group_name_H-M   'P 1'
#
loop_
_entity.id
_entity.type
_entity.pdbx_description
1 polymer ?
#
loop_
_entity_poly.entity_id
_entity_poly.type
_entity_poly.pdbx_seq_one_letter_code
_entity_poly.pdbx_strand_id
1 'polypeptide(L)'
;MPLFCIIEWVKAIDSTGFSDLTLIGIVFGMENAFPPALVEKINSMKVPGVAAEFVKVGGVKMADPSGYRVIIDRISQDIPFYRAYLKNAALAGTIVINNPFWWTADDKFFNYALATKLGVAIPPTVILPHQKHPEGTTDQSMRNLIYPLNWEEIFSYVDFPAFLKPYAGGGWKHVYKVHSPEEFFHYYNQTGDLCMTLQHGVEFEEYFRCYVVGQEKVHIMRYDPKAPFHERYVKGNPSASPKLKERIEKDALTLCRALGYDLNTVEFAVENGVPYAIDFMNPAPDADINSVGRENFDWVVNAVAEMAVKKAQSDENPAEELRWAAFLAGGPSEMTAKPAVKKRIRA
;
A
#
# COMPACT_ATOMS: atom_id res chain seq x y z
N MET A 1 2.02 15.65 -29.94
CA MET A 1 1.10 15.19 -31.00
C MET A 1 -0.31 15.57 -30.58
N PRO A 2 -1.11 16.17 -31.46
CA PRO A 2 -2.42 16.69 -31.08
C PRO A 2 -3.44 15.57 -30.86
N LEU A 3 -4.34 15.81 -29.90
CA LEU A 3 -5.47 14.95 -29.48
C LEU A 3 -6.34 14.40 -30.63
N PHE A 4 -6.20 14.95 -31.82
CA PHE A 4 -6.94 14.57 -33.03
C PHE A 4 -6.58 13.19 -33.60
N CYS A 5 -5.37 12.67 -33.31
CA CYS A 5 -4.93 11.38 -33.87
C CYS A 5 -5.53 10.17 -33.15
N ILE A 6 -5.94 10.34 -31.88
CA ILE A 6 -6.54 9.26 -31.09
C ILE A 6 -8.01 9.04 -31.49
N ILE A 7 -8.71 10.14 -31.85
CA ILE A 7 -10.13 10.07 -32.25
C ILE A 7 -10.29 9.42 -33.63
N GLU A 8 -9.35 9.61 -34.54
CA GLU A 8 -9.40 8.93 -35.85
C GLU A 8 -9.07 7.45 -35.79
N TRP A 9 -8.21 7.05 -34.82
CA TRP A 9 -7.90 5.62 -34.60
C TRP A 9 -9.11 4.87 -34.01
N VAL A 10 -9.87 5.51 -33.12
CA VAL A 10 -11.12 4.98 -32.55
C VAL A 10 -12.22 4.87 -33.64
N LYS A 11 -12.27 5.80 -34.61
CA LYS A 11 -13.25 5.74 -35.72
C LYS A 11 -12.92 4.73 -36.82
N ALA A 12 -11.66 4.33 -36.98
CA ALA A 12 -11.25 3.31 -37.95
C ALA A 12 -11.56 1.88 -37.54
N ILE A 13 -11.88 1.65 -36.25
CA ILE A 13 -12.21 0.32 -35.67
C ILE A 13 -13.73 0.01 -35.77
N ASP A 14 -14.56 1.00 -36.12
CA ASP A 14 -16.03 0.87 -36.12
C ASP A 14 -16.61 0.01 -37.30
N SER A 15 -15.77 -0.58 -38.14
CA SER A 15 -16.23 -1.36 -39.32
C SER A 15 -15.89 -2.86 -39.29
N THR A 16 -15.21 -3.37 -38.23
CA THR A 16 -14.94 -4.81 -38.11
C THR A 16 -15.12 -5.22 -36.65
N GLY A 17 -16.31 -5.72 -36.29
CA GLY A 17 -16.63 -6.55 -35.15
C GLY A 17 -15.90 -6.20 -33.83
N PHE A 18 -16.45 -5.28 -33.02
CA PHE A 18 -16.00 -5.04 -31.66
C PHE A 18 -16.24 -6.29 -30.81
N SER A 19 -15.23 -7.12 -30.62
CA SER A 19 -15.16 -8.03 -29.51
C SER A 19 -14.25 -7.40 -28.44
N ASP A 20 -14.86 -6.95 -27.35
CA ASP A 20 -14.33 -6.71 -26.02
C ASP A 20 -12.92 -6.14 -25.87
N LEU A 21 -12.80 -4.80 -26.01
CA LEU A 21 -11.59 -4.07 -25.62
C LEU A 21 -11.45 -4.13 -24.08
N THR A 22 -10.40 -4.78 -23.61
CA THR A 22 -10.04 -4.84 -22.19
C THR A 22 -9.35 -3.54 -21.77
N LEU A 23 -9.99 -2.77 -20.90
CA LEU A 23 -9.48 -1.48 -20.48
C LEU A 23 -8.69 -1.56 -19.16
N ILE A 24 -7.53 -0.89 -19.15
CA ILE A 24 -6.73 -0.64 -17.95
C ILE A 24 -6.89 0.84 -17.60
N GLY A 25 -7.44 1.13 -16.41
CA GLY A 25 -7.63 2.49 -15.91
C GLY A 25 -6.51 2.91 -14.96
N ILE A 26 -6.09 4.16 -15.03
CA ILE A 26 -5.22 4.77 -14.02
C ILE A 26 -6.01 5.87 -13.32
N VAL A 27 -6.22 5.73 -11.99
CA VAL A 27 -6.81 6.76 -11.14
C VAL A 27 -5.70 7.43 -10.34
N PHE A 28 -5.58 8.75 -10.43
CA PHE A 28 -4.46 9.50 -9.86
C PHE A 28 -4.87 10.92 -9.47
N GLY A 29 -4.01 11.58 -8.70
CA GLY A 29 -4.20 12.95 -8.23
C GLY A 29 -3.19 13.92 -8.83
N MET A 30 -2.28 14.41 -8.00
CA MET A 30 -1.32 15.48 -8.38
C MET A 30 -0.07 14.98 -9.12
N GLU A 31 0.06 13.69 -9.38
CA GLU A 31 1.20 13.11 -10.09
C GLU A 31 1.17 13.49 -11.58
N ASN A 32 2.24 14.11 -12.08
CA ASN A 32 2.33 14.56 -13.47
C ASN A 32 3.28 13.74 -14.35
N ALA A 33 4.07 12.83 -13.77
CA ALA A 33 5.08 12.06 -14.50
C ALA A 33 4.66 10.59 -14.71
N PHE A 34 4.45 9.84 -13.64
CA PHE A 34 4.23 8.40 -13.70
C PHE A 34 2.92 8.01 -14.40
N PRO A 35 1.74 8.57 -14.10
CA PRO A 35 0.49 8.14 -14.73
C PRO A 35 0.46 8.33 -16.26
N PRO A 36 0.90 9.49 -16.82
CA PRO A 36 0.99 9.64 -18.27
C PRO A 36 1.97 8.68 -18.93
N ALA A 37 3.16 8.49 -18.34
CA ALA A 37 4.17 7.58 -18.86
C ALA A 37 3.68 6.12 -18.86
N LEU A 38 2.91 5.73 -17.83
CA LEU A 38 2.35 4.39 -17.73
C LEU A 38 1.29 4.14 -18.80
N VAL A 39 0.37 5.08 -19.04
CA VAL A 39 -0.63 4.99 -20.14
C VAL A 39 0.08 4.88 -21.49
N GLU A 40 1.07 5.74 -21.74
CA GLU A 40 1.85 5.72 -22.98
C GLU A 40 2.57 4.38 -23.15
N LYS A 41 3.22 3.89 -22.10
CA LYS A 41 3.96 2.61 -22.12
C LYS A 41 3.04 1.45 -22.44
N ILE A 42 1.91 1.29 -21.73
CA ILE A 42 0.95 0.20 -21.98
C ILE A 42 0.46 0.24 -23.43
N ASN A 43 0.04 1.40 -23.92
CA ASN A 43 -0.47 1.53 -25.28
C ASN A 43 0.62 1.31 -26.36
N SER A 44 1.89 1.65 -26.05
CA SER A 44 3.02 1.41 -26.95
C SER A 44 3.38 -0.09 -27.09
N MET A 45 2.99 -0.93 -26.13
CA MET A 45 3.20 -2.38 -26.19
C MET A 45 2.32 -3.05 -27.26
N LYS A 46 1.28 -2.36 -27.75
CA LYS A 46 0.37 -2.81 -28.82
C LYS A 46 -0.20 -4.21 -28.61
N VAL A 47 -0.54 -4.53 -27.36
CA VAL A 47 -1.16 -5.81 -27.02
C VAL A 47 -2.57 -5.87 -27.61
N PRO A 48 -2.88 -6.89 -28.45
CA PRO A 48 -4.20 -6.96 -29.08
C PRO A 48 -5.33 -6.99 -28.06
N GLY A 49 -6.35 -6.19 -28.25
CA GLY A 49 -7.53 -6.10 -27.37
C GLY A 49 -7.30 -5.44 -26.02
N VAL A 50 -6.13 -4.84 -25.76
CA VAL A 50 -5.82 -4.16 -24.49
C VAL A 50 -5.49 -2.69 -24.75
N ALA A 51 -6.08 -1.79 -23.95
CA ALA A 51 -5.73 -0.36 -23.98
C ALA A 51 -5.74 0.22 -22.56
N ALA A 52 -4.96 1.30 -22.36
CA ALA A 52 -4.91 2.04 -21.11
C ALA A 52 -5.38 3.48 -21.29
N GLU A 53 -6.09 3.99 -20.28
CA GLU A 53 -6.53 5.39 -20.21
C GLU A 53 -6.61 5.88 -18.75
N PHE A 54 -6.82 7.19 -18.60
CA PHE A 54 -7.16 7.75 -17.30
C PHE A 54 -8.61 7.43 -16.94
N VAL A 55 -8.83 6.97 -15.72
CA VAL A 55 -10.18 6.64 -15.23
C VAL A 55 -11.06 7.89 -15.23
N LYS A 56 -12.26 7.75 -15.78
CA LYS A 56 -13.31 8.77 -15.71
C LYS A 56 -14.41 8.28 -14.78
N VAL A 57 -14.60 8.98 -13.68
CA VAL A 57 -15.59 8.62 -12.64
C VAL A 57 -16.67 9.69 -12.61
N GLY A 58 -17.92 9.27 -12.77
CA GLY A 58 -19.11 10.10 -12.59
C GLY A 58 -19.89 9.71 -11.33
N GLY A 59 -21.22 9.67 -11.45
CA GLY A 59 -22.08 9.13 -10.39
C GLY A 59 -21.88 7.62 -10.26
N VAL A 60 -21.43 7.15 -9.10
CA VAL A 60 -21.19 5.73 -8.81
C VAL A 60 -22.43 5.13 -8.16
N LYS A 61 -23.01 4.09 -8.77
CA LYS A 61 -24.08 3.31 -8.17
C LYS A 61 -23.54 2.04 -7.53
N MET A 62 -24.24 1.54 -6.53
CA MET A 62 -23.87 0.31 -5.84
C MET A 62 -23.84 -0.88 -6.80
N ALA A 63 -22.76 -1.64 -6.77
CA ALA A 63 -22.50 -2.83 -7.58
C ALA A 63 -22.45 -2.61 -9.11
N ASP A 64 -22.45 -1.37 -9.60
CA ASP A 64 -22.25 -1.10 -11.03
C ASP A 64 -20.80 -1.42 -11.41
N PRO A 65 -20.58 -2.07 -12.58
CA PRO A 65 -19.25 -2.31 -13.12
C PRO A 65 -18.51 -0.99 -13.39
N SER A 66 -17.19 -0.99 -13.18
CA SER A 66 -16.35 0.18 -13.46
C SER A 66 -16.11 0.44 -14.95
N GLY A 67 -16.30 -0.58 -15.79
CA GLY A 67 -15.89 -0.57 -17.20
C GLY A 67 -14.40 -0.89 -17.41
N TYR A 68 -13.62 -1.10 -16.36
CA TYR A 68 -12.20 -1.45 -16.43
C TYR A 68 -11.95 -2.86 -15.93
N ARG A 69 -11.09 -3.60 -16.61
CA ARG A 69 -10.61 -4.91 -16.13
C ARG A 69 -9.59 -4.75 -15.02
N VAL A 70 -8.70 -3.76 -15.16
CA VAL A 70 -7.66 -3.42 -14.16
C VAL A 70 -7.74 -1.92 -13.87
N ILE A 71 -7.63 -1.53 -12.61
CA ILE A 71 -7.43 -0.14 -12.20
C ILE A 71 -6.18 -0.04 -11.35
N ILE A 72 -5.26 0.86 -11.74
CA ILE A 72 -4.09 1.20 -10.94
C ILE A 72 -4.42 2.45 -10.12
N ASP A 73 -4.37 2.29 -8.80
CA ASP A 73 -4.70 3.32 -7.81
C ASP A 73 -3.46 4.10 -7.38
N ARG A 74 -3.54 5.43 -7.52
CA ARG A 74 -2.49 6.36 -7.13
C ARG A 74 -2.99 7.51 -6.24
N ILE A 75 -4.23 7.41 -5.67
CA ILE A 75 -4.84 8.54 -4.98
C ILE A 75 -5.78 8.16 -3.82
N SER A 76 -6.27 6.93 -3.76
CA SER A 76 -7.32 6.60 -2.79
C SER A 76 -6.85 6.63 -1.34
N GLN A 77 -5.53 6.62 -1.09
CA GLN A 77 -4.96 6.85 0.24
C GLN A 77 -5.33 8.24 0.81
N ASP A 78 -5.49 9.23 -0.07
CA ASP A 78 -5.76 10.62 0.33
C ASP A 78 -7.26 10.97 0.23
N ILE A 79 -8.01 10.31 -0.68
CA ILE A 79 -9.39 10.69 -1.01
C ILE A 79 -10.36 9.52 -0.81
N PRO A 80 -11.17 9.53 0.28
CA PRO A 80 -12.11 8.46 0.61
C PRO A 80 -13.13 8.13 -0.51
N PHE A 81 -13.53 9.11 -1.33
CA PHE A 81 -14.40 8.89 -2.48
C PHE A 81 -13.83 7.86 -3.45
N TYR A 82 -12.55 8.00 -3.81
CA TYR A 82 -11.89 7.03 -4.69
C TYR A 82 -11.74 5.66 -4.05
N ARG A 83 -11.46 5.59 -2.74
CA ARG A 83 -11.41 4.31 -2.03
C ARG A 83 -12.76 3.58 -2.04
N ALA A 84 -13.86 4.30 -1.83
CA ALA A 84 -15.21 3.73 -1.92
C ALA A 84 -15.52 3.24 -3.34
N TYR A 85 -15.19 4.04 -4.37
CA TYR A 85 -15.32 3.66 -5.76
C TYR A 85 -14.54 2.39 -6.09
N LEU A 86 -13.26 2.32 -5.70
CA LEU A 86 -12.39 1.18 -5.98
C LEU A 86 -12.85 -0.11 -5.28
N LYS A 87 -13.39 -0.01 -4.05
CA LYS A 87 -14.01 -1.16 -3.37
C LYS A 87 -15.25 -1.65 -4.12
N ASN A 88 -16.08 -0.75 -4.63
CA ASN A 88 -17.22 -1.11 -5.47
C ASN A 88 -16.77 -1.75 -6.80
N ALA A 89 -15.74 -1.19 -7.45
CA ALA A 89 -15.16 -1.74 -8.67
C ALA A 89 -14.60 -3.16 -8.46
N ALA A 90 -13.87 -3.39 -7.36
CA ALA A 90 -13.35 -4.71 -7.01
C ALA A 90 -14.46 -5.72 -6.71
N LEU A 91 -15.53 -5.30 -6.02
CA LEU A 91 -16.72 -6.13 -5.82
C LEU A 91 -17.38 -6.54 -7.16
N ALA A 92 -17.35 -5.66 -8.15
CA ALA A 92 -17.89 -5.89 -9.48
C ALA A 92 -16.91 -6.61 -10.44
N GLY A 93 -15.75 -7.09 -9.96
CA GLY A 93 -14.81 -7.92 -10.73
C GLY A 93 -13.61 -7.19 -11.33
N THR A 94 -13.43 -5.90 -11.05
CA THR A 94 -12.23 -5.15 -11.45
C THR A 94 -11.04 -5.54 -10.58
N ILE A 95 -9.89 -5.85 -11.18
CA ILE A 95 -8.63 -6.02 -10.45
C ILE A 95 -8.09 -4.64 -10.08
N VAL A 96 -8.08 -4.30 -8.80
CA VAL A 96 -7.55 -3.02 -8.31
C VAL A 96 -6.15 -3.23 -7.73
N ILE A 97 -5.20 -2.42 -8.18
CA ILE A 97 -3.80 -2.44 -7.74
C ILE A 97 -3.51 -1.15 -6.94
N ASN A 98 -3.28 -1.21 -5.65
CA ASN A 98 -3.37 -2.41 -4.78
C ASN A 98 -4.81 -2.69 -4.37
N ASN A 99 -5.11 -3.96 -4.07
CA ASN A 99 -6.46 -4.37 -3.65
C ASN A 99 -6.91 -3.58 -2.42
N PRO A 100 -8.02 -2.81 -2.48
CA PRO A 100 -8.42 -1.90 -1.42
C PRO A 100 -8.93 -2.60 -0.15
N PHE A 101 -9.14 -3.91 -0.19
CA PHE A 101 -9.54 -4.72 0.98
C PHE A 101 -8.33 -5.24 1.77
N TRP A 102 -7.14 -5.33 1.15
CA TRP A 102 -5.89 -5.73 1.79
C TRP A 102 -5.04 -4.55 2.25
N TRP A 103 -5.59 -3.34 2.22
CA TRP A 103 -4.85 -2.18 2.61
C TRP A 103 -4.59 -2.10 4.11
N THR A 104 -3.31 -2.22 4.48
CA THR A 104 -2.82 -2.17 5.87
C THR A 104 -1.82 -1.03 6.09
N ALA A 105 -1.70 -0.07 5.17
CA ALA A 105 -0.78 1.05 5.32
C ALA A 105 -1.03 1.88 6.60
N ASP A 106 -2.28 1.89 7.08
CA ASP A 106 -2.70 2.57 8.29
C ASP A 106 -2.56 1.71 9.56
N ASP A 107 -1.91 0.54 9.50
CA ASP A 107 -1.71 -0.35 10.64
C ASP A 107 -0.26 -0.84 10.72
N LYS A 108 0.65 0.09 11.02
CA LYS A 108 2.09 -0.23 11.10
C LYS A 108 2.40 -1.27 12.18
N PHE A 109 1.68 -1.25 13.31
CA PHE A 109 1.96 -2.19 14.39
C PHE A 109 1.58 -3.63 14.01
N PHE A 110 0.43 -3.83 13.37
CA PHE A 110 0.05 -5.12 12.82
C PHE A 110 1.07 -5.60 11.77
N ASN A 111 1.46 -4.71 10.86
CA ASN A 111 2.43 -5.02 9.81
C ASN A 111 3.77 -5.50 10.40
N TYR A 112 4.28 -4.84 11.45
CA TYR A 112 5.51 -5.26 12.13
C TYR A 112 5.36 -6.60 12.85
N ALA A 113 4.23 -6.81 13.53
CA ALA A 113 3.94 -8.07 14.21
C ALA A 113 3.86 -9.25 13.22
N LEU A 114 3.19 -9.05 12.07
CA LEU A 114 3.12 -10.04 11.01
C LEU A 114 4.51 -10.32 10.41
N ALA A 115 5.26 -9.29 10.06
CA ALA A 115 6.60 -9.41 9.49
C ALA A 115 7.54 -10.20 10.42
N THR A 116 7.48 -9.92 11.72
CA THR A 116 8.21 -10.69 12.74
C THR A 116 7.83 -12.18 12.72
N LYS A 117 6.53 -12.50 12.60
CA LYS A 117 6.04 -13.89 12.50
C LYS A 117 6.49 -14.57 11.20
N LEU A 118 6.71 -13.81 10.14
CA LEU A 118 7.20 -14.30 8.84
C LEU A 118 8.73 -14.46 8.81
N GLY A 119 9.44 -14.07 9.88
CA GLY A 119 10.90 -14.16 9.97
C GLY A 119 11.64 -13.03 9.25
N VAL A 120 10.95 -11.94 8.90
CA VAL A 120 11.56 -10.69 8.44
C VAL A 120 12.05 -9.90 9.66
N ALA A 121 13.27 -9.39 9.60
CA ALA A 121 13.82 -8.61 10.69
C ALA A 121 13.10 -7.26 10.81
N ILE A 122 12.58 -6.99 12.01
CA ILE A 122 11.90 -5.75 12.38
C ILE A 122 12.55 -5.21 13.65
N PRO A 123 12.80 -3.90 13.76
CA PRO A 123 13.28 -3.33 15.02
C PRO A 123 12.23 -3.51 16.12
N PRO A 124 12.64 -3.79 17.38
CA PRO A 124 11.73 -3.88 18.51
C PRO A 124 10.76 -2.70 18.55
N THR A 125 9.47 -3.00 18.61
CA THR A 125 8.41 -1.98 18.52
C THR A 125 7.30 -2.27 19.51
N VAL A 126 6.82 -1.24 20.20
CA VAL A 126 5.63 -1.29 21.07
C VAL A 126 4.58 -0.32 20.55
N ILE A 127 3.29 -0.64 20.74
CA ILE A 127 2.20 0.30 20.57
C ILE A 127 1.91 0.98 21.91
N LEU A 128 1.64 2.28 21.86
CA LEU A 128 1.39 3.09 23.03
C LEU A 128 -0.04 3.61 23.00
N PRO A 129 -0.74 3.65 24.15
CA PRO A 129 -2.06 4.26 24.22
C PRO A 129 -2.00 5.76 23.87
N HIS A 130 -3.15 6.36 23.63
CA HIS A 130 -3.28 7.80 23.44
C HIS A 130 -2.87 8.55 24.71
N GLN A 131 -2.17 9.65 24.57
CA GLN A 131 -1.83 10.54 25.70
C GLN A 131 -3.07 11.28 26.23
N LYS A 132 -3.98 11.65 25.31
CA LYS A 132 -5.32 12.19 25.62
C LYS A 132 -6.37 11.29 25.03
N HIS A 133 -7.54 11.24 25.64
CA HIS A 133 -8.66 10.49 25.08
C HIS A 133 -9.02 11.02 23.70
N PRO A 134 -9.22 10.12 22.69
CA PRO A 134 -9.78 10.52 21.41
C PRO A 134 -11.13 11.21 21.58
N GLU A 135 -11.47 12.10 20.65
CA GLU A 135 -12.72 12.84 20.68
C GLU A 135 -13.93 11.89 20.83
N GLY A 136 -14.86 12.25 21.68
CA GLY A 136 -16.05 11.44 21.99
C GLY A 136 -15.80 10.23 22.89
N THR A 137 -14.59 10.08 23.47
CA THR A 137 -14.25 8.99 24.41
C THR A 137 -13.92 9.54 25.81
N THR A 138 -13.89 8.66 26.80
CA THR A 138 -13.60 8.99 28.22
C THR A 138 -12.76 7.89 28.85
N ASP A 139 -12.38 8.04 30.11
CA ASP A 139 -11.71 7.01 30.93
C ASP A 139 -12.45 5.68 30.87
N GLN A 140 -13.80 5.73 30.80
CA GLN A 140 -14.63 4.52 30.70
C GLN A 140 -14.42 3.76 29.38
N SER A 141 -13.99 4.43 28.32
CA SER A 141 -13.64 3.80 27.05
C SER A 141 -12.30 3.07 27.11
N MET A 142 -11.45 3.43 28.06
CA MET A 142 -10.09 2.87 28.24
C MET A 142 -9.97 1.96 29.46
N ARG A 143 -11.10 1.52 30.04
CA ARG A 143 -11.15 0.73 31.28
C ARG A 143 -10.40 -0.61 31.26
N ASN A 144 -10.05 -1.12 30.09
CA ASN A 144 -9.28 -2.35 29.91
C ASN A 144 -7.77 -2.12 29.94
N LEU A 145 -7.33 -0.87 29.93
CA LEU A 145 -5.93 -0.51 29.97
C LEU A 145 -5.42 -0.53 31.41
N ILE A 146 -4.29 -1.19 31.61
CA ILE A 146 -3.64 -1.23 32.93
C ILE A 146 -2.76 0.01 33.10
N TYR A 147 -2.98 0.77 34.16
CA TYR A 147 -2.20 1.94 34.52
C TYR A 147 -1.59 1.80 35.92
N PRO A 148 -0.38 2.35 36.13
CA PRO A 148 0.52 2.91 35.13
C PRO A 148 1.09 1.81 34.22
N LEU A 149 1.50 2.18 32.99
CA LEU A 149 2.24 1.26 32.12
C LEU A 149 3.60 0.93 32.75
N ASN A 150 4.12 -0.27 32.47
CA ASN A 150 5.47 -0.63 32.87
C ASN A 150 6.50 -0.02 31.91
N TRP A 151 6.82 1.26 32.13
CA TRP A 151 7.74 2.02 31.29
C TRP A 151 9.16 1.46 31.29
N GLU A 152 9.61 0.88 32.39
CA GLU A 152 10.93 0.25 32.48
C GLU A 152 11.04 -0.95 31.53
N GLU A 153 10.03 -1.80 31.50
CA GLU A 153 9.96 -2.93 30.55
C GLU A 153 9.89 -2.44 29.10
N ILE A 154 9.08 -1.43 28.81
CA ILE A 154 8.94 -0.84 27.47
C ILE A 154 10.29 -0.30 26.97
N PHE A 155 10.97 0.51 27.78
CA PHE A 155 12.26 1.10 27.41
C PHE A 155 13.38 0.06 27.32
N SER A 156 13.37 -0.93 28.20
CA SER A 156 14.32 -2.05 28.14
C SER A 156 14.13 -2.92 26.89
N TYR A 157 12.89 -3.09 26.41
CA TYR A 157 12.60 -3.87 25.21
C TYR A 157 12.95 -3.10 23.92
N VAL A 158 12.61 -1.80 23.85
CA VAL A 158 12.84 -0.99 22.65
C VAL A 158 14.27 -0.49 22.58
N ASP A 159 14.87 -0.10 23.73
CA ASP A 159 16.16 0.57 23.83
C ASP A 159 16.22 1.93 23.10
N PHE A 160 17.28 2.69 23.32
CA PHE A 160 17.52 3.99 22.70
C PHE A 160 18.80 3.99 21.86
N PRO A 161 18.85 4.79 20.76
CA PRO A 161 17.83 5.73 20.32
C PRO A 161 16.58 5.01 19.76
N ALA A 162 15.43 5.69 19.85
CA ALA A 162 14.17 5.16 19.37
C ALA A 162 13.40 6.22 18.56
N PHE A 163 12.43 5.77 17.76
CA PHE A 163 11.50 6.62 17.03
C PHE A 163 10.10 6.52 17.63
N LEU A 164 9.61 7.64 18.13
CA LEU A 164 8.20 7.81 18.49
C LEU A 164 7.45 8.29 17.23
N LYS A 165 6.50 7.50 16.74
CA LYS A 165 5.77 7.81 15.51
C LYS A 165 4.32 7.30 15.57
N PRO A 166 3.36 7.94 14.85
CA PRO A 166 2.00 7.42 14.76
C PRO A 166 1.98 5.99 14.18
N TYR A 167 1.06 5.16 14.69
CA TYR A 167 0.86 3.81 14.14
C TYR A 167 0.26 3.86 12.72
N ALA A 168 -0.46 4.93 12.39
CA ALA A 168 -1.10 5.18 11.11
C ALA A 168 -0.52 6.43 10.42
N GLY A 169 -0.69 6.51 9.09
CA GLY A 169 -0.24 7.65 8.29
C GLY A 169 1.23 7.56 7.86
N GLY A 170 1.71 8.63 7.21
CA GLY A 170 3.04 8.71 6.60
C GLY A 170 3.54 10.15 6.48
N GLY A 171 4.55 10.37 5.62
CA GLY A 171 5.06 11.72 5.31
C GLY A 171 5.82 12.37 6.45
N TRP A 172 6.41 11.61 7.37
CA TRP A 172 7.21 12.10 8.51
C TRP A 172 6.45 13.00 9.49
N LYS A 173 5.12 13.02 9.45
CA LYS A 173 4.31 13.80 10.39
C LYS A 173 4.35 13.17 11.77
N HIS A 174 4.64 13.97 12.80
CA HIS A 174 4.72 13.55 14.21
C HIS A 174 5.71 12.39 14.47
N VAL A 175 6.81 12.36 13.71
CA VAL A 175 7.91 11.41 13.92
C VAL A 175 9.03 12.10 14.70
N TYR A 176 9.37 11.55 15.87
CA TYR A 176 10.38 12.09 16.76
C TYR A 176 11.45 11.05 17.05
N LYS A 177 12.71 11.38 16.81
CA LYS A 177 13.84 10.57 17.29
C LYS A 177 14.12 10.97 18.74
N VAL A 178 14.17 9.99 19.62
CA VAL A 178 14.36 10.18 21.06
C VAL A 178 15.56 9.36 21.56
N HIS A 179 16.33 9.93 22.48
CA HIS A 179 17.58 9.32 22.95
C HIS A 179 17.53 8.93 24.44
N SER A 180 16.45 9.29 25.12
CA SER A 180 16.27 8.97 26.53
C SER A 180 14.79 8.92 26.92
N PRO A 181 14.45 8.36 28.10
CA PRO A 181 13.11 8.44 28.66
C PRO A 181 12.57 9.87 28.80
N GLU A 182 13.44 10.83 29.17
CA GLU A 182 13.06 12.24 29.35
C GLU A 182 12.63 12.85 27.99
N GLU A 183 13.41 12.64 26.93
CA GLU A 183 13.06 13.09 25.58
C GLU A 183 11.78 12.41 25.09
N PHE A 184 11.64 11.11 25.37
CA PHE A 184 10.43 10.38 25.03
C PHE A 184 9.20 11.03 25.68
N PHE A 185 9.18 11.27 26.99
CA PHE A 185 8.05 11.86 27.66
C PHE A 185 7.79 13.30 27.21
N HIS A 186 8.86 14.05 26.90
CA HIS A 186 8.72 15.40 26.34
C HIS A 186 7.85 15.39 25.07
N TYR A 187 8.13 14.49 24.12
CA TYR A 187 7.35 14.40 22.86
C TYR A 187 6.03 13.65 23.04
N TYR A 188 6.01 12.55 23.78
CA TYR A 188 4.79 11.77 24.01
C TYR A 188 3.67 12.62 24.63
N ASN A 189 3.99 13.49 25.57
CA ASN A 189 3.03 14.40 26.19
C ASN A 189 2.44 15.44 25.21
N GLN A 190 3.01 15.56 24.01
CA GLN A 190 2.53 16.47 22.96
C GLN A 190 1.75 15.76 21.86
N THR A 191 1.66 14.42 21.88
CA THR A 191 0.99 13.65 20.81
C THR A 191 -0.53 13.73 20.85
N GLY A 192 -1.12 14.21 21.94
CA GLY A 192 -2.56 14.41 22.08
C GLY A 192 -3.33 13.09 21.92
N ASP A 193 -4.26 13.06 20.98
CA ASP A 193 -5.13 11.92 20.68
C ASP A 193 -4.55 10.97 19.62
N LEU A 194 -3.27 11.12 19.25
CA LEU A 194 -2.62 10.20 18.35
C LEU A 194 -2.25 8.89 19.06
N CYS A 195 -2.59 7.76 18.46
CA CYS A 195 -2.05 6.46 18.86
C CYS A 195 -0.63 6.33 18.30
N MET A 196 0.35 6.08 19.17
CA MET A 196 1.76 6.09 18.80
C MET A 196 2.39 4.69 18.88
N THR A 197 3.48 4.51 18.16
CA THR A 197 4.43 3.43 18.35
C THR A 197 5.77 3.98 18.80
N LEU A 198 6.48 3.24 19.65
CA LEU A 198 7.89 3.48 19.95
C LEU A 198 8.69 2.31 19.35
N GLN A 199 9.61 2.62 18.45
CA GLN A 199 10.41 1.64 17.72
C GLN A 199 11.90 1.93 17.90
N HIS A 200 12.68 0.87 18.12
CA HIS A 200 14.15 0.95 18.16
C HIS A 200 14.71 1.65 16.92
N GLY A 201 15.67 2.52 17.13
CA GLY A 201 16.33 3.28 16.07
C GLY A 201 17.55 2.54 15.56
N VAL A 202 17.43 1.86 14.42
CA VAL A 202 18.53 1.15 13.77
C VAL A 202 19.66 2.11 13.38
N GLU A 203 20.89 1.82 13.79
CA GLU A 203 22.10 2.53 13.37
C GLU A 203 22.68 1.90 12.12
N PHE A 204 22.17 2.29 10.97
CA PHE A 204 22.45 1.64 9.70
C PHE A 204 23.75 2.11 9.05
N GLU A 205 24.43 1.14 8.43
CA GLU A 205 25.59 1.32 7.54
C GLU A 205 25.15 1.54 6.10
N GLU A 206 24.09 0.85 5.68
CA GLU A 206 23.49 0.96 4.36
C GLU A 206 21.95 1.07 4.51
N TYR A 207 21.32 1.75 3.54
CA TYR A 207 19.88 1.88 3.51
C TYR A 207 19.37 1.70 2.08
N PHE A 208 18.34 0.89 1.93
CA PHE A 208 17.76 0.56 0.63
C PHE A 208 16.27 0.84 0.62
N ARG A 209 15.78 1.30 -0.53
CA ARG A 209 14.36 1.35 -0.83
C ARG A 209 14.11 0.47 -2.06
N CYS A 210 13.17 -0.45 -1.95
CA CYS A 210 12.97 -1.48 -2.96
C CYS A 210 11.57 -1.35 -3.55
N TYR A 211 11.45 -1.16 -4.87
CA TYR A 211 10.18 -1.42 -5.53
C TYR A 211 9.91 -2.91 -5.55
N VAL A 212 8.65 -3.27 -5.28
CA VAL A 212 8.11 -4.61 -5.51
C VAL A 212 6.91 -4.50 -6.43
N VAL A 213 6.94 -5.22 -7.55
CA VAL A 213 5.89 -5.16 -8.57
C VAL A 213 5.39 -6.56 -8.90
N GLY A 214 4.07 -6.74 -8.85
CA GLY A 214 3.38 -7.99 -9.15
C GLY A 214 3.73 -9.14 -8.20
N GLN A 215 4.28 -8.83 -7.01
CA GLN A 215 4.77 -9.82 -6.03
C GLN A 215 5.83 -10.79 -6.62
N GLU A 216 6.47 -10.38 -7.73
CA GLU A 216 7.44 -11.17 -8.49
C GLU A 216 8.76 -10.42 -8.72
N LYS A 217 8.71 -9.12 -9.03
CA LYS A 217 9.87 -8.31 -9.41
C LYS A 217 10.27 -7.38 -8.27
N VAL A 218 11.57 -7.36 -7.98
CA VAL A 218 12.16 -6.45 -6.98
C VAL A 218 13.22 -5.59 -7.65
N HIS A 219 13.18 -4.28 -7.38
CA HIS A 219 14.22 -3.34 -7.78
C HIS A 219 14.80 -2.67 -6.55
N ILE A 220 16.05 -2.99 -6.24
CA ILE A 220 16.75 -2.50 -5.05
C ILE A 220 17.44 -1.19 -5.41
N MET A 221 17.03 -0.10 -4.76
CA MET A 221 17.60 1.23 -4.91
C MET A 221 18.37 1.60 -3.65
N ARG A 222 19.55 2.21 -3.83
CA ARG A 222 20.25 2.82 -2.71
C ARG A 222 19.53 4.10 -2.29
N TYR A 223 19.30 4.27 -1.00
CA TYR A 223 18.53 5.39 -0.47
C TYR A 223 19.21 5.98 0.75
N ASP A 224 19.25 7.29 0.85
CA ASP A 224 19.75 8.02 2.03
C ASP A 224 18.62 8.82 2.66
N PRO A 225 17.98 8.32 3.74
CA PRO A 225 16.90 9.03 4.40
C PRO A 225 17.33 10.33 5.08
N LYS A 226 18.66 10.56 5.27
CA LYS A 226 19.21 11.77 5.89
C LYS A 226 19.45 12.89 4.87
N ALA A 227 19.51 12.55 3.58
CA ALA A 227 19.69 13.52 2.51
C ALA A 227 18.42 14.37 2.28
N PRO A 228 18.55 15.56 1.68
CA PRO A 228 17.42 16.32 1.17
C PRO A 228 16.52 15.48 0.25
N PHE A 229 15.23 15.71 0.23
CA PHE A 229 14.24 14.86 -0.45
C PHE A 229 14.62 14.48 -1.90
N HIS A 230 15.14 15.44 -2.67
CA HIS A 230 15.53 15.26 -4.08
C HIS A 230 16.89 14.56 -4.29
N GLU A 231 17.62 14.26 -3.22
CA GLU A 231 18.95 13.60 -3.24
C GLU A 231 18.93 12.23 -2.56
N ARG A 232 17.79 11.80 -2.06
CA ARG A 232 17.67 10.55 -1.28
C ARG A 232 17.94 9.30 -2.10
N TYR A 233 17.60 9.30 -3.39
CA TYR A 233 17.92 8.19 -4.30
C TYR A 233 19.33 8.35 -4.84
N VAL A 234 20.24 7.58 -4.26
CA VAL A 234 21.67 7.66 -4.59
C VAL A 234 21.94 6.99 -5.93
N LYS A 235 22.58 7.74 -6.84
CA LYS A 235 22.92 7.24 -8.18
C LYS A 235 23.94 6.09 -8.11
N GLY A 236 23.82 5.12 -9.01
CA GLY A 236 24.72 3.98 -9.15
C GLY A 236 24.15 2.68 -8.58
N ASN A 237 24.79 1.58 -8.95
CA ASN A 237 24.36 0.26 -8.46
C ASN A 237 24.56 0.12 -6.95
N PRO A 238 23.62 -0.52 -6.22
CA PRO A 238 23.81 -0.84 -4.83
C PRO A 238 25.10 -1.66 -4.62
N SER A 239 25.97 -1.20 -3.73
CA SER A 239 27.21 -1.89 -3.38
C SER A 239 26.99 -3.12 -2.48
N ALA A 240 25.74 -3.44 -2.14
CA ALA A 240 25.38 -4.56 -1.28
C ALA A 240 25.93 -5.89 -1.79
N SER A 241 26.40 -6.73 -0.86
CA SER A 241 26.87 -8.08 -1.19
C SER A 241 25.77 -8.92 -1.84
N PRO A 242 26.10 -9.91 -2.68
CA PRO A 242 25.09 -10.78 -3.29
C PRO A 242 24.16 -11.44 -2.27
N LYS A 243 24.69 -11.87 -1.13
CA LYS A 243 23.93 -12.47 -0.04
C LYS A 243 22.94 -11.48 0.59
N LEU A 244 23.34 -10.23 0.77
CA LEU A 244 22.46 -9.18 1.31
C LEU A 244 21.33 -8.83 0.32
N LYS A 245 21.66 -8.73 -0.97
CA LYS A 245 20.64 -8.51 -2.03
C LYS A 245 19.62 -9.63 -2.06
N GLU A 246 20.06 -10.89 -2.05
CA GLU A 246 19.17 -12.06 -2.02
C GLU A 246 18.25 -12.04 -0.78
N ARG A 247 18.78 -11.65 0.39
CA ARG A 247 17.98 -11.54 1.62
C ARG A 247 16.97 -10.41 1.53
N ILE A 248 17.35 -9.23 1.06
CA ILE A 248 16.45 -8.08 0.86
C ILE A 248 15.32 -8.45 -0.12
N GLU A 249 15.65 -9.06 -1.25
CA GLU A 249 14.69 -9.48 -2.26
C GLU A 249 13.68 -10.49 -1.69
N LYS A 250 14.17 -11.52 -1.00
CA LYS A 250 13.34 -12.50 -0.32
C LYS A 250 12.38 -11.86 0.69
N ASP A 251 12.90 -10.99 1.55
CA ASP A 251 12.11 -10.36 2.61
C ASP A 251 11.08 -9.39 2.02
N ALA A 252 11.44 -8.61 1.00
CA ALA A 252 10.52 -7.72 0.30
C ALA A 252 9.36 -8.48 -0.38
N LEU A 253 9.67 -9.59 -1.08
CA LEU A 253 8.65 -10.47 -1.68
C LEU A 253 7.76 -11.12 -0.63
N THR A 254 8.35 -11.58 0.48
CA THR A 254 7.60 -12.18 1.60
C THR A 254 6.56 -11.22 2.16
N LEU A 255 6.96 -9.97 2.40
CA LEU A 255 6.06 -8.92 2.91
C LEU A 255 4.93 -8.61 1.92
N CYS A 256 5.26 -8.38 0.63
CA CYS A 256 4.25 -8.01 -0.35
C CYS A 256 3.26 -9.14 -0.64
N ARG A 257 3.72 -10.40 -0.66
CA ARG A 257 2.85 -11.57 -0.83
C ARG A 257 1.93 -11.79 0.37
N ALA A 258 2.48 -11.67 1.59
CA ALA A 258 1.70 -11.88 2.81
C ALA A 258 0.65 -10.78 3.05
N LEU A 259 0.92 -9.55 2.60
CA LEU A 259 0.05 -8.39 2.78
C LEU A 259 -0.77 -8.04 1.53
N GLY A 260 -0.61 -8.81 0.42
CA GLY A 260 -1.43 -8.66 -0.78
C GLY A 260 -1.14 -7.40 -1.61
N TYR A 261 0.12 -6.90 -1.61
CA TYR A 261 0.49 -5.69 -2.35
C TYR A 261 1.17 -6.03 -3.68
N ASP A 262 0.57 -5.60 -4.77
CA ASP A 262 1.11 -5.77 -6.13
C ASP A 262 2.04 -4.63 -6.57
N LEU A 263 1.93 -3.46 -5.96
CA LEU A 263 2.81 -2.31 -6.21
C LEU A 263 3.16 -1.67 -4.87
N ASN A 264 4.42 -1.75 -4.48
CA ASN A 264 4.86 -1.28 -3.18
C ASN A 264 6.30 -0.79 -3.20
N THR A 265 6.71 -0.05 -2.16
CA THR A 265 8.10 0.12 -1.77
C THR A 265 8.33 -0.39 -0.37
N VAL A 266 9.47 -1.06 -0.17
CA VAL A 266 9.94 -1.56 1.12
C VAL A 266 11.26 -0.89 1.45
N GLU A 267 11.38 -0.31 2.63
CA GLU A 267 12.60 0.32 3.12
C GLU A 267 13.34 -0.60 4.09
N PHE A 268 14.63 -0.81 3.84
CA PHE A 268 15.51 -1.61 4.68
C PHE A 268 16.68 -0.78 5.21
N ALA A 269 16.83 -0.74 6.53
CA ALA A 269 18.02 -0.26 7.21
C ALA A 269 18.92 -1.45 7.54
N VAL A 270 20.17 -1.42 7.14
CA VAL A 270 21.10 -2.53 7.37
C VAL A 270 22.04 -2.21 8.51
N GLU A 271 21.99 -3.03 9.54
CA GLU A 271 22.88 -2.95 10.69
C GLU A 271 23.51 -4.31 10.94
N ASN A 272 24.82 -4.37 11.07
CA ASN A 272 25.59 -5.62 11.26
C ASN A 272 25.24 -6.68 10.20
N GLY A 273 24.99 -6.26 8.94
CA GLY A 273 24.63 -7.15 7.84
C GLY A 273 23.18 -7.71 7.90
N VAL A 274 22.36 -7.25 8.84
CA VAL A 274 20.94 -7.62 8.94
C VAL A 274 20.06 -6.52 8.37
N PRO A 275 19.25 -6.79 7.32
CA PRO A 275 18.33 -5.82 6.76
C PRO A 275 17.03 -5.77 7.58
N TYR A 276 16.85 -4.73 8.36
CA TYR A 276 15.63 -4.46 9.10
C TYR A 276 14.62 -3.73 8.23
N ALA A 277 13.42 -4.26 8.06
CA ALA A 277 12.35 -3.56 7.37
C ALA A 277 11.77 -2.45 8.27
N ILE A 278 11.84 -1.21 7.78
CA ILE A 278 11.50 -0.01 8.57
C ILE A 278 10.13 0.55 8.17
N ASP A 279 9.88 0.72 6.88
CA ASP A 279 8.61 1.16 6.32
C ASP A 279 8.35 0.39 5.02
N PHE A 280 7.20 -0.29 4.94
CA PHE A 280 7.02 -1.26 3.85
C PHE A 280 5.59 -1.40 3.33
N MET A 281 4.67 -0.57 3.77
CA MET A 281 3.32 -0.54 3.19
C MET A 281 3.03 0.85 2.64
N ASN A 282 3.34 1.03 1.36
CA ASN A 282 3.12 2.27 0.65
C ASN A 282 2.14 2.03 -0.51
N PRO A 283 0.86 2.45 -0.41
CA PRO A 283 -0.15 2.17 -1.41
C PRO A 283 0.10 2.87 -2.75
N ALA A 284 0.80 4.00 -2.73
CA ALA A 284 1.17 4.77 -3.91
C ALA A 284 2.65 5.19 -3.83
N PRO A 285 3.60 4.25 -4.09
CA PRO A 285 5.02 4.52 -3.99
C PRO A 285 5.44 5.71 -4.84
N ASP A 286 6.39 6.52 -4.32
CA ASP A 286 6.98 7.60 -5.10
C ASP A 286 7.56 7.08 -6.43
N ALA A 287 7.09 7.66 -7.51
CA ALA A 287 7.51 7.38 -8.88
C ALA A 287 7.63 8.69 -9.69
N ASP A 288 7.98 9.80 -9.03
CA ASP A 288 8.33 11.04 -9.73
C ASP A 288 9.75 10.96 -10.28
N ILE A 289 9.91 11.21 -11.58
CA ILE A 289 11.21 11.13 -12.28
C ILE A 289 12.27 12.05 -11.66
N ASN A 290 11.84 13.20 -11.11
CA ASN A 290 12.76 14.16 -10.47
C ASN A 290 13.21 13.69 -9.07
N SER A 291 12.43 12.82 -8.44
CA SER A 291 12.73 12.21 -7.15
C SER A 291 13.55 10.93 -7.33
N VAL A 292 13.00 9.95 -8.05
CA VAL A 292 13.60 8.61 -8.14
C VAL A 292 14.73 8.52 -9.20
N GLY A 293 14.82 9.48 -10.10
CA GLY A 293 15.75 9.50 -11.22
C GLY A 293 15.31 8.64 -12.40
N ARG A 294 15.89 8.88 -13.57
CA ARG A 294 15.45 8.31 -14.85
C ARG A 294 15.48 6.78 -14.88
N GLU A 295 16.55 6.17 -14.38
CA GLU A 295 16.72 4.71 -14.41
C GLU A 295 15.62 4.00 -13.59
N ASN A 296 15.39 4.44 -12.35
CA ASN A 296 14.38 3.87 -11.47
C ASN A 296 12.97 4.15 -11.99
N PHE A 297 12.75 5.34 -12.55
CA PHE A 297 11.48 5.70 -13.19
C PHE A 297 11.15 4.78 -14.38
N ASP A 298 12.09 4.60 -15.29
CA ASP A 298 11.90 3.74 -16.46
C ASP A 298 11.66 2.29 -16.03
N TRP A 299 12.36 1.82 -14.99
CA TRP A 299 12.16 0.48 -14.46
C TRP A 299 10.73 0.29 -13.92
N VAL A 300 10.25 1.20 -13.05
CA VAL A 300 8.92 1.05 -12.44
C VAL A 300 7.80 1.20 -13.46
N VAL A 301 7.92 2.12 -14.42
CA VAL A 301 6.95 2.26 -15.52
C VAL A 301 6.86 0.98 -16.34
N ASN A 302 8.01 0.38 -16.72
CA ASN A 302 8.04 -0.87 -17.48
C ASN A 302 7.45 -2.04 -16.68
N ALA A 303 7.89 -2.21 -15.43
CA ALA A 303 7.44 -3.34 -14.60
C ALA A 303 5.94 -3.27 -14.30
N VAL A 304 5.41 -2.08 -14.01
CA VAL A 304 3.97 -1.90 -13.75
C VAL A 304 3.15 -2.07 -15.03
N ALA A 305 3.64 -1.59 -16.18
CA ALA A 305 2.96 -1.80 -17.46
C ALA A 305 2.83 -3.29 -17.80
N GLU A 306 3.91 -4.06 -17.66
CA GLU A 306 3.91 -5.51 -17.90
C GLU A 306 2.97 -6.24 -16.93
N MET A 307 3.00 -5.90 -15.64
CA MET A 307 2.08 -6.45 -14.65
C MET A 307 0.62 -6.15 -14.99
N ALA A 308 0.30 -4.90 -15.32
CA ALA A 308 -1.05 -4.48 -15.63
C ALA A 308 -1.62 -5.20 -16.86
N VAL A 309 -0.81 -5.37 -17.91
CA VAL A 309 -1.18 -6.14 -19.11
C VAL A 309 -1.37 -7.62 -18.76
N LYS A 310 -0.46 -8.23 -18.00
CA LYS A 310 -0.58 -9.62 -17.53
C LYS A 310 -1.89 -9.84 -16.77
N LYS A 311 -2.23 -8.94 -15.84
CA LYS A 311 -3.48 -9.00 -15.08
C LYS A 311 -4.71 -8.73 -15.96
N ALA A 312 -4.63 -7.82 -16.92
CA ALA A 312 -5.74 -7.56 -17.87
C ALA A 312 -6.09 -8.78 -18.73
N GLN A 313 -5.09 -9.62 -19.05
CA GLN A 313 -5.26 -10.85 -19.83
C GLN A 313 -5.54 -12.08 -18.97
N SER A 314 -5.51 -11.96 -17.63
CA SER A 314 -5.77 -13.09 -16.73
C SER A 314 -7.26 -13.28 -16.48
N ASP A 315 -7.63 -14.51 -16.11
CA ASP A 315 -8.97 -14.86 -15.62
C ASP A 315 -9.11 -14.62 -14.10
N GLU A 316 -8.13 -13.95 -13.47
CA GLU A 316 -8.12 -13.66 -12.03
C GLU A 316 -9.43 -12.98 -11.62
N ASN A 317 -10.09 -13.52 -10.60
CA ASN A 317 -11.26 -12.89 -9.99
C ASN A 317 -10.86 -12.33 -8.62
N PRO A 318 -10.72 -11.02 -8.47
CA PRO A 318 -10.27 -10.40 -7.22
C PRO A 318 -11.22 -10.65 -6.05
N ALA A 319 -12.46 -11.07 -6.31
CA ALA A 319 -13.44 -11.38 -5.27
C ALA A 319 -13.21 -12.76 -4.64
N GLU A 320 -12.52 -13.71 -5.30
CA GLU A 320 -12.38 -15.09 -4.80
C GLU A 320 -11.65 -15.20 -3.47
N GLU A 321 -10.71 -14.31 -3.21
CA GLU A 321 -9.99 -14.25 -1.93
C GLU A 321 -10.80 -13.56 -0.83
N LEU A 322 -11.93 -12.96 -1.17
CA LEU A 322 -12.75 -12.20 -0.23
C LEU A 322 -13.83 -13.10 0.38
N ARG A 323 -14.02 -12.96 1.68
CA ARG A 323 -14.89 -13.84 2.46
C ARG A 323 -16.32 -13.95 1.92
N TRP A 324 -16.84 -12.91 1.27
CA TRP A 324 -18.20 -12.92 0.70
C TRP A 324 -18.30 -13.59 -0.67
N ALA A 325 -17.20 -13.94 -1.32
CA ALA A 325 -17.22 -14.62 -2.63
C ALA A 325 -18.10 -15.86 -2.62
N ALA A 326 -17.95 -16.71 -1.61
CA ALA A 326 -18.74 -17.91 -1.44
C ALA A 326 -20.27 -17.64 -1.33
N PHE A 327 -20.65 -16.49 -0.80
CA PHE A 327 -22.05 -16.08 -0.67
C PHE A 327 -22.61 -15.51 -1.98
N LEU A 328 -21.77 -14.89 -2.81
CA LEU A 328 -22.18 -14.36 -4.11
C LEU A 328 -22.29 -15.48 -5.17
N ALA A 329 -21.47 -16.52 -5.10
CA ALA A 329 -21.50 -17.65 -6.02
C ALA A 329 -22.79 -18.49 -5.94
N GLY A 330 -23.44 -18.53 -4.76
CA GLY A 330 -24.71 -19.25 -4.54
C GLY A 330 -25.98 -18.52 -5.04
N GLY A 331 -25.86 -17.28 -5.51
CA GLY A 331 -27.00 -16.45 -5.94
C GLY A 331 -27.94 -16.00 -4.81
N PRO A 332 -28.86 -15.04 -5.05
CA PRO A 332 -29.73 -14.47 -4.00
C PRO A 332 -30.79 -15.44 -3.46
N SER A 333 -31.03 -16.59 -4.10
CA SER A 333 -32.20 -17.43 -3.84
C SER A 333 -32.09 -18.33 -2.60
N GLU A 334 -30.91 -18.59 -2.06
CA GLU A 334 -30.77 -19.48 -0.90
C GLU A 334 -30.66 -18.74 0.46
N MET A 335 -30.47 -17.43 0.48
CA MET A 335 -30.27 -16.67 1.71
C MET A 335 -31.53 -16.06 2.32
N THR A 336 -32.71 -16.20 1.72
CA THR A 336 -33.93 -15.52 2.17
C THR A 336 -34.77 -16.30 3.19
N ALA A 337 -34.39 -17.49 3.57
CA ALA A 337 -35.12 -18.25 4.60
C ALA A 337 -34.50 -18.10 5.99
N LYS A 338 -34.63 -16.92 6.61
CA LYS A 338 -34.58 -16.87 8.09
C LYS A 338 -35.79 -17.59 8.63
N PRO A 339 -35.64 -18.62 9.50
CA PRO A 339 -36.82 -19.23 10.15
C PRO A 339 -37.51 -18.17 10.99
N ALA A 340 -38.82 -18.04 10.78
CA ALA A 340 -39.65 -17.13 11.54
C ALA A 340 -39.56 -17.48 13.03
N VAL A 341 -39.03 -16.55 13.84
CA VAL A 341 -39.04 -16.67 15.30
C VAL A 341 -40.48 -16.63 15.75
N LYS A 342 -41.05 -17.79 16.07
CA LYS A 342 -42.35 -17.89 16.73
C LYS A 342 -42.22 -17.21 18.09
N LYS A 343 -42.77 -16.00 18.23
CA LYS A 343 -43.00 -15.39 19.53
C LYS A 343 -43.91 -16.32 20.35
N ARG A 344 -43.35 -16.99 21.34
CA ARG A 344 -44.16 -17.63 22.39
C ARG A 344 -44.79 -16.50 23.20
N ILE A 345 -46.11 -16.30 22.99
CA ILE A 345 -46.95 -15.54 23.91
C ILE A 345 -47.08 -16.42 25.15
N ARG A 346 -46.51 -15.99 26.25
CA ARG A 346 -46.81 -16.56 27.56
C ARG A 346 -48.17 -15.99 28.00
N ALA A 347 -49.11 -16.89 28.26
CA ALA A 347 -50.34 -16.63 28.98
C ALA A 347 -50.05 -16.39 30.46
#